data_fb8c3aa09b0cf47fa0a5bdaf342730c3
#
_entry.id   fb8c3aa09b0cf47fa0a5bdaf342730c3
#
_cell.length_a   1.000
_cell.length_b   1.000
_cell.length_c   1.000
_cell.angle_alpha   90.00
_cell.angle_beta   90.00
_cell.angle_gamma   90.00
#
_symmetry.space_group_name_H-M   'P 1'
#
loop_
_entity.id
_entity.type
_entity.pdbx_description
1 polymer ?
#
loop_
_entity_poly.entity_id
_entity_poly.type
_entity_poly.pdbx_seq_one_letter_code
_entity_poly.pdbx_strand_id
1 'polypeptide(L)'
;MIEAEKKVAEYLKVPGLNEIMRPTVTDRARTITHVCTSGTLCTTSVMDDVEGSPFGSYVDYILDDSGWPVMLLSEQSLHTMNIKKSPQVSLFCQLPRSQSAQAAAALSRVTIVGTVEPIPIEQLSPIKLAFTLIHQYAEQIADSPKFAFFRIKPQKIYFSGGFGVMATWVDVLDYETARPDVLAAEVTTMLLRINVEKQGELLLLCKHFFEY
;
A
#
# COMPACT_ATOMS: atom_id res chain seq x y z
N MET A 1 32.53 10.94 -25.95
CA MET A 1 32.58 11.23 -24.50
C MET A 1 32.13 12.66 -24.19
N ILE A 2 32.76 13.69 -24.72
CA ILE A 2 32.47 15.11 -24.40
C ILE A 2 31.02 15.55 -24.71
N GLU A 3 30.34 14.97 -25.69
CA GLU A 3 28.98 15.36 -26.09
C GLU A 3 27.90 14.76 -25.19
N ALA A 4 28.12 13.54 -24.66
CA ALA A 4 27.25 12.90 -23.68
C ALA A 4 27.34 13.59 -22.31
N GLU A 5 28.57 14.01 -21.92
CA GLU A 5 28.80 14.78 -20.70
C GLU A 5 28.14 16.15 -20.73
N LYS A 6 28.16 16.84 -21.89
CA LYS A 6 27.44 18.10 -22.09
C LYS A 6 25.93 17.93 -22.01
N LYS A 7 25.36 16.86 -22.58
CA LYS A 7 23.93 16.57 -22.51
C LYS A 7 23.49 16.29 -21.07
N VAL A 8 24.24 15.49 -20.32
CA VAL A 8 23.93 15.23 -18.90
C VAL A 8 23.98 16.52 -18.07
N ALA A 9 25.00 17.37 -18.28
CA ALA A 9 25.12 18.65 -17.61
C ALA A 9 23.97 19.62 -17.99
N GLU A 10 23.44 19.51 -19.19
CA GLU A 10 22.30 20.32 -19.66
C GLU A 10 20.97 19.85 -19.06
N TYR A 11 20.76 18.53 -18.91
CA TYR A 11 19.62 17.94 -18.19
C TYR A 11 19.59 18.33 -16.71
N LEU A 12 20.76 18.43 -16.08
CA LEU A 12 20.88 18.84 -14.66
C LEU A 12 20.63 20.35 -14.44
N LYS A 13 20.61 21.17 -15.49
CA LYS A 13 20.30 22.60 -15.46
C LYS A 13 18.83 22.92 -15.72
N VAL A 14 17.95 21.93 -15.89
CA VAL A 14 16.53 22.15 -16.08
C VAL A 14 15.95 22.83 -14.84
N PRO A 15 15.41 24.05 -14.95
CA PRO A 15 14.77 24.72 -13.82
C PRO A 15 13.64 23.86 -13.28
N GLY A 16 13.63 23.59 -11.97
CA GLY A 16 12.66 22.73 -11.29
C GLY A 16 13.17 21.32 -10.95
N LEU A 17 14.29 20.85 -11.51
CA LEU A 17 14.90 19.56 -11.09
C LEU A 17 15.51 19.61 -9.68
N ASN A 18 15.79 20.81 -9.16
CA ASN A 18 16.29 21.03 -7.81
C ASN A 18 15.20 20.91 -6.72
N GLU A 19 13.93 20.96 -7.10
CA GLU A 19 12.80 20.65 -6.24
C GLU A 19 12.32 19.21 -6.50
N ILE A 20 13.18 18.22 -6.32
CA ILE A 20 12.71 16.86 -6.15
C ILE A 20 11.88 16.87 -4.86
N MET A 21 10.57 17.00 -5.01
CA MET A 21 9.64 16.87 -3.88
C MET A 21 9.81 15.45 -3.33
N ARG A 22 10.56 15.33 -2.23
CA ARG A 22 10.70 14.06 -1.54
C ARG A 22 9.33 13.69 -0.98
N PRO A 23 8.82 12.49 -1.25
CA PRO A 23 7.55 12.05 -0.69
C PRO A 23 7.57 12.22 0.82
N THR A 24 6.55 12.86 1.36
CA THR A 24 6.33 12.96 2.80
C THR A 24 6.11 11.58 3.40
N VAL A 25 6.13 11.47 4.73
CA VAL A 25 5.77 10.20 5.39
C VAL A 25 4.34 9.80 5.05
N THR A 26 3.46 10.76 4.91
CA THR A 26 2.05 10.58 4.56
C THR A 26 1.90 10.04 3.14
N ASP A 27 2.61 10.63 2.15
CA ASP A 27 2.62 10.13 0.77
C ASP A 27 3.16 8.70 0.70
N ARG A 28 4.19 8.38 1.50
CA ARG A 28 4.74 7.03 1.58
C ARG A 28 3.72 6.05 2.17
N ALA A 29 3.04 6.41 3.25
CA ALA A 29 2.00 5.58 3.85
C ALA A 29 0.87 5.31 2.85
N ARG A 30 0.42 6.36 2.14
CA ARG A 30 -0.61 6.27 1.10
C ARG A 30 -0.16 5.40 -0.07
N THR A 31 1.11 5.52 -0.49
CA THR A 31 1.70 4.71 -1.55
C THR A 31 1.74 3.23 -1.18
N ILE A 32 2.18 2.89 0.05
CA ILE A 32 2.24 1.49 0.50
C ILE A 32 0.85 0.86 0.46
N THR A 33 -0.15 1.51 1.03
CA THR A 33 -1.51 0.98 1.05
C THR A 33 -2.13 0.89 -0.35
N HIS A 34 -1.71 1.75 -1.29
CA HIS A 34 -2.13 1.71 -2.68
C HIS A 34 -1.48 0.57 -3.47
N VAL A 35 -0.20 0.32 -3.26
CA VAL A 35 0.54 -0.75 -3.96
C VAL A 35 0.18 -2.13 -3.42
N CYS A 36 -0.08 -2.22 -2.11
CA CYS A 36 -0.54 -3.47 -1.51
C CYS A 36 -2.02 -3.66 -1.83
N THR A 37 -2.38 -4.81 -2.35
CA THR A 37 -3.78 -5.22 -2.61
C THR A 37 -4.27 -6.27 -1.61
N SER A 38 -3.43 -6.62 -0.64
CA SER A 38 -3.73 -7.57 0.43
C SER A 38 -3.00 -7.20 1.71
N GLY A 39 -3.47 -7.75 2.83
CA GLY A 39 -2.87 -7.49 4.13
C GLY A 39 -3.31 -8.49 5.19
N THR A 40 -2.84 -8.25 6.41
CA THR A 40 -3.28 -8.99 7.60
C THR A 40 -4.30 -8.15 8.36
N LEU A 41 -5.55 -8.61 8.37
CA LEU A 41 -6.61 -8.05 9.19
C LEU A 41 -6.51 -8.63 10.60
N CYS A 42 -6.29 -7.79 11.60
CA CYS A 42 -6.27 -8.17 13.00
C CYS A 42 -7.59 -7.79 13.65
N THR A 43 -8.23 -8.78 14.29
CA THR A 43 -9.52 -8.69 14.97
C THR A 43 -9.39 -9.25 16.38
N THR A 44 -10.39 -9.03 17.22
CA THR A 44 -10.47 -9.65 18.56
C THR A 44 -11.29 -10.93 18.48
N SER A 45 -10.70 -12.07 18.86
CA SER A 45 -11.34 -13.39 18.77
C SER A 45 -12.59 -13.49 19.65
N VAL A 46 -13.63 -14.11 19.09
CA VAL A 46 -14.89 -14.45 19.78
C VAL A 46 -14.98 -15.95 20.10
N MET A 47 -13.95 -16.73 19.80
CA MET A 47 -13.91 -18.16 20.06
C MET A 47 -13.67 -18.41 21.55
N ASP A 48 -14.45 -19.29 22.16
CA ASP A 48 -14.47 -19.56 23.60
C ASP A 48 -13.09 -19.81 24.21
N ASP A 49 -12.26 -20.66 23.55
CA ASP A 49 -10.93 -21.02 24.04
C ASP A 49 -9.90 -19.88 23.98
N VAL A 50 -10.14 -18.87 23.15
CA VAL A 50 -9.24 -17.74 22.86
C VAL A 50 -9.97 -16.42 22.80
N GLU A 51 -11.09 -16.29 23.48
CA GLU A 51 -11.90 -15.05 23.49
C GLU A 51 -11.05 -13.86 23.97
N GLY A 52 -11.20 -12.73 23.28
CA GLY A 52 -10.46 -11.51 23.59
C GLY A 52 -9.02 -11.47 23.05
N SER A 53 -8.50 -12.59 22.55
CA SER A 53 -7.15 -12.64 21.98
C SER A 53 -7.09 -11.98 20.61
N PRO A 54 -5.94 -11.33 20.24
CA PRO A 54 -5.73 -10.85 18.90
C PRO A 54 -5.73 -12.00 17.88
N PHE A 55 -6.48 -11.83 16.78
CA PHE A 55 -6.57 -12.82 15.72
C PHE A 55 -6.22 -12.16 14.38
N GLY A 56 -5.15 -12.62 13.73
CA GLY A 56 -4.71 -12.16 12.41
C GLY A 56 -5.19 -13.08 11.29
N SER A 57 -5.74 -12.51 10.22
CA SER A 57 -6.17 -13.26 9.03
C SER A 57 -5.78 -12.52 7.76
N TYR A 58 -5.50 -13.28 6.69
CA TYR A 58 -5.28 -12.71 5.37
C TYR A 58 -6.58 -12.13 4.81
N VAL A 59 -6.50 -10.96 4.19
CA VAL A 59 -7.59 -10.35 3.42
C VAL A 59 -7.05 -9.67 2.18
N ASP A 60 -7.82 -9.76 1.10
CA ASP A 60 -7.66 -8.88 -0.07
C ASP A 60 -8.44 -7.59 0.14
N TYR A 61 -7.92 -6.49 -0.38
CA TYR A 61 -8.61 -5.21 -0.31
C TYR A 61 -8.31 -4.33 -1.52
N ILE A 62 -9.15 -3.34 -1.71
CA ILE A 62 -8.90 -2.16 -2.54
C ILE A 62 -8.99 -0.92 -1.67
N LEU A 63 -8.62 0.23 -2.20
CA LEU A 63 -8.87 1.51 -1.54
C LEU A 63 -10.05 2.21 -2.20
N ASP A 64 -10.93 2.84 -1.41
CA ASP A 64 -11.91 3.79 -1.92
C ASP A 64 -11.26 5.16 -2.25
N ASP A 65 -12.06 6.13 -2.69
CA ASP A 65 -11.58 7.45 -3.09
C ASP A 65 -10.87 8.21 -1.95
N SER A 66 -11.26 7.95 -0.69
CA SER A 66 -10.60 8.51 0.49
C SER A 66 -9.34 7.73 0.89
N GLY A 67 -9.10 6.58 0.26
CA GLY A 67 -8.00 5.68 0.60
C GLY A 67 -8.29 4.73 1.74
N TRP A 68 -9.55 4.55 2.05
CA TRP A 68 -9.95 3.61 3.09
C TRP A 68 -10.03 2.20 2.52
N PRO A 69 -9.49 1.19 3.24
CA PRO A 69 -9.51 -0.19 2.76
C PRO A 69 -10.94 -0.74 2.70
N VAL A 70 -11.27 -1.33 1.55
CA VAL A 70 -12.53 -2.04 1.31
C VAL A 70 -12.23 -3.49 1.04
N MET A 71 -12.89 -4.40 1.74
CA MET A 71 -12.69 -5.84 1.71
C MET A 71 -14.00 -6.54 1.33
N LEU A 72 -13.89 -7.68 0.62
CA LEU A 72 -14.99 -8.61 0.39
C LEU A 72 -14.81 -9.80 1.33
N LEU A 73 -15.65 -9.91 2.36
CA LEU A 73 -15.52 -10.91 3.41
C LEU A 73 -16.67 -11.91 3.39
N SER A 74 -16.35 -13.18 3.65
CA SER A 74 -17.38 -14.21 3.87
C SER A 74 -18.11 -13.95 5.19
N GLU A 75 -19.43 -13.99 5.15
CA GLU A 75 -20.31 -13.83 6.31
C GLU A 75 -20.07 -14.89 7.41
N GLN A 76 -19.51 -16.04 7.03
CA GLN A 76 -19.25 -17.18 7.92
C GLN A 76 -17.79 -17.26 8.39
N SER A 77 -16.91 -16.38 7.94
CA SER A 77 -15.52 -16.39 8.35
C SER A 77 -15.35 -15.91 9.80
N LEU A 78 -14.34 -16.45 10.48
CA LEU A 78 -14.07 -16.09 11.89
C LEU A 78 -13.81 -14.58 12.05
N HIS A 79 -13.05 -13.96 11.13
CA HIS A 79 -12.81 -12.53 11.21
C HIS A 79 -14.12 -11.72 11.07
N THR A 80 -15.09 -12.16 10.26
CA THR A 80 -16.39 -11.49 10.13
C THR A 80 -17.23 -11.67 11.41
N MET A 81 -17.20 -12.86 12.04
CA MET A 81 -17.85 -13.05 13.34
C MET A 81 -17.23 -12.16 14.42
N ASN A 82 -15.90 -12.05 14.43
CA ASN A 82 -15.18 -11.16 15.34
C ASN A 82 -15.60 -9.69 15.14
N ILE A 83 -15.63 -9.21 13.89
CA ILE A 83 -16.01 -7.83 13.53
C ILE A 83 -17.46 -7.52 13.97
N LYS A 84 -18.39 -8.46 13.78
CA LYS A 84 -19.79 -8.28 14.20
C LYS A 84 -19.95 -8.07 15.71
N LYS A 85 -19.07 -8.65 16.51
CA LYS A 85 -19.05 -8.45 17.98
C LYS A 85 -18.23 -7.22 18.38
N SER A 86 -17.09 -6.99 17.71
CA SER A 86 -16.20 -5.86 17.96
C SER A 86 -15.67 -5.31 16.63
N PRO A 87 -16.19 -4.17 16.18
CA PRO A 87 -15.80 -3.61 14.87
C PRO A 87 -14.40 -2.97 14.87
N GLN A 88 -13.72 -2.91 16.01
CA GLN A 88 -12.36 -2.40 16.13
C GLN A 88 -11.36 -3.40 15.53
N VAL A 89 -10.57 -2.92 14.58
CA VAL A 89 -9.61 -3.74 13.85
C VAL A 89 -8.32 -2.98 13.58
N SER A 90 -7.31 -3.71 13.13
CA SER A 90 -6.20 -3.11 12.41
C SER A 90 -5.87 -3.91 11.15
N LEU A 91 -5.49 -3.21 10.09
CA LEU A 91 -5.00 -3.80 8.84
C LEU A 91 -3.51 -3.51 8.72
N PHE A 92 -2.71 -4.56 8.67
CA PHE A 92 -1.27 -4.47 8.44
C PHE A 92 -0.96 -4.73 6.96
N CYS A 93 -0.27 -3.78 6.33
CA CYS A 93 0.18 -3.85 4.94
C CYS A 93 1.70 -3.68 4.89
N GLN A 94 2.38 -4.52 4.13
CA GLN A 94 3.82 -4.45 3.91
C GLN A 94 4.11 -4.60 2.42
N LEU A 95 5.00 -3.77 1.88
CA LEU A 95 5.44 -3.90 0.50
C LEU A 95 5.94 -5.32 0.21
N PRO A 96 5.60 -5.89 -0.96
CA PRO A 96 6.05 -7.21 -1.33
C PRO A 96 7.59 -7.23 -1.44
N ARG A 97 8.20 -8.37 -1.13
CA ARG A 97 9.62 -8.57 -1.40
C ARG A 97 9.86 -8.53 -2.91
N SER A 98 10.78 -7.66 -3.33
CA SER A 98 11.37 -7.81 -4.65
C SER A 98 12.29 -9.04 -4.67
N GLN A 99 12.66 -9.51 -5.86
CA GLN A 99 13.60 -10.64 -6.03
C GLN A 99 15.02 -10.33 -5.49
N SER A 100 15.30 -9.09 -5.12
CA SER A 100 16.54 -8.70 -4.46
C SER A 100 16.60 -9.23 -3.03
N ALA A 101 17.81 -9.59 -2.55
CA ALA A 101 18.05 -10.18 -1.23
C ALA A 101 17.76 -9.26 -0.01
N GLN A 102 16.84 -8.30 -0.17
CA GLN A 102 16.49 -7.35 0.88
C GLN A 102 15.77 -8.06 2.04
N ALA A 103 16.22 -7.82 3.26
CA ALA A 103 15.57 -8.36 4.45
C ALA A 103 14.11 -7.83 4.56
N ALA A 104 13.16 -8.70 4.95
CA ALA A 104 11.76 -8.29 5.11
C ALA A 104 11.59 -7.11 6.09
N ALA A 105 12.43 -7.04 7.11
CA ALA A 105 12.42 -5.95 8.08
C ALA A 105 12.83 -4.57 7.48
N ALA A 106 13.51 -4.57 6.33
CA ALA A 106 13.87 -3.34 5.62
C ALA A 106 12.71 -2.76 4.79
N LEU A 107 11.65 -3.54 4.54
CA LEU A 107 10.49 -3.10 3.77
C LEU A 107 9.64 -2.15 4.59
N SER A 108 9.20 -1.08 3.95
CA SER A 108 8.24 -0.15 4.56
C SER A 108 6.88 -0.82 4.72
N ARG A 109 6.19 -0.48 5.79
CA ARG A 109 4.90 -1.07 6.18
C ARG A 109 4.01 -0.05 6.85
N VAL A 110 2.71 -0.31 6.80
CA VAL A 110 1.67 0.53 7.38
C VAL A 110 0.71 -0.33 8.19
N THR A 111 0.28 0.18 9.33
CA THR A 111 -0.85 -0.36 10.07
C THR A 111 -1.95 0.68 10.13
N ILE A 112 -3.12 0.36 9.59
CA ILE A 112 -4.33 1.17 9.69
C ILE A 112 -5.15 0.64 10.85
N VAL A 113 -5.35 1.42 11.89
CA VAL A 113 -6.25 1.12 13.02
C VAL A 113 -7.55 1.86 12.80
N GLY A 114 -8.68 1.15 12.94
CA GLY A 114 -9.98 1.77 12.71
C GLY A 114 -11.16 0.87 13.04
N THR A 115 -12.32 1.30 12.60
CA THR A 115 -13.59 0.59 12.76
C THR A 115 -14.07 0.05 11.42
N VAL A 116 -14.56 -1.17 11.41
CA VAL A 116 -15.20 -1.75 10.22
C VAL A 116 -16.66 -1.35 10.17
N GLU A 117 -17.11 -0.94 8.99
CA GLU A 117 -18.53 -0.68 8.69
C GLU A 117 -18.93 -1.36 7.38
N PRO A 118 -20.19 -1.82 7.24
CA PRO A 118 -20.67 -2.34 5.97
C PRO A 118 -20.75 -1.21 4.92
N ILE A 119 -20.54 -1.57 3.64
CA ILE A 119 -20.71 -0.60 2.55
C ILE A 119 -22.19 -0.35 2.30
N PRO A 120 -22.64 0.94 2.25
CA PRO A 120 -24.01 1.29 1.89
C PRO A 120 -24.38 0.77 0.49
N ILE A 121 -25.65 0.38 0.32
CA ILE A 121 -26.14 -0.28 -0.91
C ILE A 121 -25.94 0.58 -2.17
N GLU A 122 -26.06 1.90 -2.02
CA GLU A 122 -25.87 2.87 -3.09
C GLU A 122 -24.42 2.97 -3.58
N GLN A 123 -23.43 2.54 -2.75
CA GLN A 123 -22.02 2.54 -3.07
C GLN A 123 -21.51 1.17 -3.58
N LEU A 124 -22.31 0.12 -3.50
CA LEU A 124 -21.89 -1.25 -3.82
C LEU A 124 -21.47 -1.43 -5.28
N SER A 125 -22.22 -0.86 -6.23
CA SER A 125 -21.97 -1.10 -7.66
C SER A 125 -20.58 -0.64 -8.13
N PRO A 126 -20.16 0.61 -7.87
CA PRO A 126 -18.82 1.06 -8.26
C PRO A 126 -17.70 0.33 -7.48
N ILE A 127 -17.91 0.06 -6.20
CA ILE A 127 -16.94 -0.66 -5.37
C ILE A 127 -16.75 -2.11 -5.86
N LYS A 128 -17.85 -2.81 -6.16
CA LYS A 128 -17.80 -4.15 -6.72
C LYS A 128 -17.00 -4.18 -8.03
N LEU A 129 -17.29 -3.25 -8.94
CA LEU A 129 -16.54 -3.14 -10.19
C LEU A 129 -15.05 -2.92 -9.95
N ALA A 130 -14.69 -1.96 -9.11
CA ALA A 130 -13.30 -1.67 -8.77
C ALA A 130 -12.60 -2.88 -8.12
N PHE A 131 -13.29 -3.57 -7.21
CA PHE A 131 -12.75 -4.75 -6.53
C PHE A 131 -12.49 -5.91 -7.51
N THR A 132 -13.43 -6.21 -8.40
CA THR A 132 -13.29 -7.30 -9.38
C THR A 132 -12.22 -7.02 -10.44
N LEU A 133 -11.97 -5.75 -10.77
CA LEU A 133 -10.86 -5.37 -11.66
C LEU A 133 -9.48 -5.72 -11.07
N ILE A 134 -9.31 -5.57 -9.76
CA ILE A 134 -8.06 -5.89 -9.06
C ILE A 134 -8.01 -7.37 -8.67
N HIS A 135 -9.12 -7.92 -8.19
CA HIS A 135 -9.25 -9.29 -7.68
C HIS A 135 -10.23 -10.08 -8.54
N GLN A 136 -9.76 -10.59 -9.69
CA GLN A 136 -10.62 -11.26 -10.71
C GLN A 136 -11.46 -12.41 -10.15
N TYR A 137 -10.97 -13.15 -9.15
CA TYR A 137 -11.73 -14.24 -8.51
C TYR A 137 -13.04 -13.73 -7.87
N ALA A 138 -13.11 -12.47 -7.51
CA ALA A 138 -14.28 -11.89 -6.86
C ALA A 138 -15.51 -11.84 -7.77
N GLU A 139 -15.35 -11.89 -9.10
CA GLU A 139 -16.47 -12.00 -10.05
C GLU A 139 -17.39 -13.19 -9.73
N GLN A 140 -16.82 -14.28 -9.22
CA GLN A 140 -17.56 -15.51 -8.92
C GLN A 140 -18.33 -15.45 -7.60
N ILE A 141 -17.96 -14.56 -6.68
CA ILE A 141 -18.48 -14.57 -5.31
C ILE A 141 -19.12 -13.24 -4.87
N ALA A 142 -18.85 -12.12 -5.55
CA ALA A 142 -19.30 -10.79 -5.12
C ALA A 142 -20.85 -10.62 -5.14
N ASP A 143 -21.58 -11.44 -5.89
CA ASP A 143 -23.05 -11.47 -5.93
C ASP A 143 -23.66 -12.52 -5.00
N SER A 144 -22.83 -13.34 -4.36
CA SER A 144 -23.31 -14.35 -3.44
C SER A 144 -23.72 -13.73 -2.10
N PRO A 145 -24.91 -14.07 -1.57
CA PRO A 145 -25.36 -13.60 -0.27
C PRO A 145 -24.48 -14.07 0.92
N LYS A 146 -23.51 -14.96 0.64
CA LYS A 146 -22.53 -15.44 1.62
C LYS A 146 -21.37 -14.47 1.82
N PHE A 147 -21.27 -13.42 1.01
CA PHE A 147 -20.19 -12.43 1.04
C PHE A 147 -20.78 -11.03 1.14
N ALA A 148 -20.08 -10.15 1.84
CA ALA A 148 -20.44 -8.74 1.94
C ALA A 148 -19.20 -7.85 1.87
N PHE A 149 -19.38 -6.64 1.36
CA PHE A 149 -18.35 -5.62 1.32
C PHE A 149 -18.32 -4.83 2.63
N PHE A 150 -17.13 -4.71 3.18
CA PHE A 150 -16.87 -3.94 4.40
C PHE A 150 -15.76 -2.94 4.15
N ARG A 151 -15.81 -1.81 4.84
CA ARG A 151 -14.81 -0.76 4.79
C ARG A 151 -14.21 -0.55 6.17
N ILE A 152 -12.91 -0.30 6.25
CA ILE A 152 -12.26 0.17 7.46
C ILE A 152 -12.24 1.69 7.43
N LYS A 153 -12.93 2.32 8.38
CA LYS A 153 -12.82 3.76 8.63
C LYS A 153 -11.61 4.01 9.52
N PRO A 154 -10.54 4.63 9.01
CA PRO A 154 -9.32 4.85 9.77
C PRO A 154 -9.54 5.78 10.97
N GLN A 155 -8.91 5.46 12.09
CA GLN A 155 -8.84 6.30 13.28
C GLN A 155 -7.40 6.73 13.57
N LYS A 156 -6.45 5.84 13.27
CA LYS A 156 -5.01 6.08 13.40
C LYS A 156 -4.26 5.28 12.33
N ILE A 157 -3.17 5.84 11.83
CA ILE A 157 -2.33 5.20 10.82
C ILE A 157 -0.89 5.23 11.33
N TYR A 158 -0.25 4.08 11.36
CA TYR A 158 1.14 3.94 11.80
C TYR A 158 2.02 3.53 10.63
N PHE A 159 2.96 4.38 10.27
CA PHE A 159 3.97 4.13 9.26
C PHE A 159 5.26 3.63 9.91
N SER A 160 5.90 2.63 9.31
CA SER A 160 7.23 2.18 9.69
C SER A 160 8.07 1.95 8.43
N GLY A 161 9.11 2.72 8.26
CA GLY A 161 10.09 2.63 7.17
C GLY A 161 11.35 1.93 7.62
N GLY A 162 11.99 1.19 6.72
CA GLY A 162 13.28 0.51 6.83
C GLY A 162 13.72 0.13 8.24
N PHE A 163 13.82 -1.13 8.57
CA PHE A 163 14.22 -1.67 9.88
C PHE A 163 13.54 -1.03 11.12
N GLY A 164 12.46 -0.23 10.91
CA GLY A 164 11.77 0.48 11.99
C GLY A 164 12.48 1.76 12.50
N VAL A 165 13.54 2.17 11.85
CA VAL A 165 14.28 3.40 12.23
C VAL A 165 13.43 4.66 12.06
N MET A 166 12.56 4.68 11.04
CA MET A 166 11.57 5.73 10.84
C MET A 166 10.18 5.15 11.13
N ALA A 167 9.65 5.40 12.32
CA ALA A 167 8.35 4.94 12.73
C ALA A 167 7.55 6.10 13.35
N THR A 168 6.35 6.38 12.82
CA THR A 168 5.54 7.51 13.26
C THR A 168 4.06 7.30 12.99
N TRP A 169 3.24 8.02 13.76
CA TRP A 169 1.80 8.14 13.48
C TRP A 169 1.58 9.17 12.38
N VAL A 170 0.71 8.85 11.46
CA VAL A 170 0.25 9.70 10.36
C VAL A 170 -1.16 10.18 10.70
N ASP A 171 -1.41 11.46 10.48
CA ASP A 171 -2.75 12.02 10.62
C ASP A 171 -3.69 11.46 9.53
N VAL A 172 -4.94 11.20 9.90
CA VAL A 172 -5.91 10.57 8.98
C VAL A 172 -6.31 11.53 7.86
N LEU A 173 -6.53 12.82 8.16
CA LEU A 173 -6.90 13.82 7.15
C LEU A 173 -5.75 14.06 6.15
N ASP A 174 -4.52 14.12 6.66
CA ASP A 174 -3.35 14.22 5.80
C ASP A 174 -3.24 13.00 4.88
N TYR A 175 -3.47 11.79 5.41
CA TYR A 175 -3.46 10.55 4.63
C TYR A 175 -4.56 10.52 3.56
N GLU A 176 -5.77 10.97 3.86
CA GLU A 176 -6.89 11.03 2.91
C GLU A 176 -6.61 11.96 1.74
N THR A 177 -5.90 13.07 2.00
CA THR A 177 -5.52 14.07 0.98
C THR A 177 -4.23 13.75 0.26
N ALA A 178 -3.41 12.86 0.81
CA ALA A 178 -2.14 12.44 0.21
C ALA A 178 -2.34 11.70 -1.11
N ARG A 179 -1.40 11.88 -2.03
CA ARG A 179 -1.41 11.21 -3.33
C ARG A 179 -0.42 10.05 -3.31
N PRO A 180 -0.86 8.84 -3.68
CA PRO A 180 0.06 7.74 -3.84
C PRO A 180 0.99 8.00 -5.02
N ASP A 181 2.24 7.53 -4.93
CA ASP A 181 3.12 7.45 -6.09
C ASP A 181 2.62 6.36 -7.03
N VAL A 182 1.99 6.77 -8.11
CA VAL A 182 1.40 5.86 -9.11
C VAL A 182 2.44 5.00 -9.83
N LEU A 183 3.72 5.39 -9.79
CA LEU A 183 4.81 4.62 -10.39
C LEU A 183 5.38 3.57 -9.44
N ALA A 184 5.04 3.61 -8.16
CA ALA A 184 5.65 2.74 -7.14
C ALA A 184 5.47 1.24 -7.43
N ALA A 185 4.35 0.84 -8.03
CA ALA A 185 4.11 -0.55 -8.43
C ALA A 185 5.08 -1.02 -9.54
N GLU A 186 5.50 -0.12 -10.42
CA GLU A 186 6.33 -0.42 -11.59
C GLU A 186 7.82 -0.15 -11.38
N VAL A 187 8.21 0.45 -10.24
CA VAL A 187 9.60 0.89 -9.96
C VAL A 187 10.61 -0.22 -10.20
N THR A 188 10.34 -1.45 -9.75
CA THR A 188 11.28 -2.56 -9.93
C THR A 188 11.48 -2.89 -11.40
N THR A 189 10.41 -2.97 -12.18
CA THR A 189 10.45 -3.23 -13.63
C THR A 189 11.16 -2.10 -14.36
N MET A 190 10.85 -0.84 -14.01
CA MET A 190 11.49 0.34 -14.58
C MET A 190 13.01 0.35 -14.32
N LEU A 191 13.42 0.08 -13.08
CA LEU A 191 14.85 0.04 -12.72
C LEU A 191 15.59 -1.08 -13.46
N LEU A 192 14.99 -2.27 -13.59
CA LEU A 192 15.58 -3.36 -14.38
C LEU A 192 15.78 -2.94 -15.84
N ARG A 193 14.78 -2.32 -16.46
CA ARG A 193 14.88 -1.81 -17.82
C ARG A 193 15.95 -0.73 -17.97
N ILE A 194 15.99 0.25 -17.08
CA ILE A 194 16.99 1.31 -17.08
C ILE A 194 18.39 0.73 -16.96
N ASN A 195 18.60 -0.25 -16.06
CA ASN A 195 19.89 -0.90 -15.87
C ASN A 195 20.38 -1.64 -17.12
N VAL A 196 19.47 -2.19 -17.93
CA VAL A 196 19.81 -2.90 -19.17
C VAL A 196 19.95 -1.93 -20.34
N GLU A 197 18.96 -1.06 -20.55
CA GLU A 197 18.85 -0.20 -21.74
C GLU A 197 19.72 1.06 -21.63
N LYS A 198 20.03 1.52 -20.41
CA LYS A 198 20.72 2.79 -20.12
C LYS A 198 22.03 2.62 -19.33
N GLN A 199 22.66 1.46 -19.45
CA GLN A 199 23.89 1.15 -18.71
C GLN A 199 25.01 2.17 -18.97
N GLY A 200 25.17 2.63 -20.22
CA GLY A 200 26.19 3.62 -20.59
C GLY A 200 25.96 4.97 -19.91
N GLU A 201 24.72 5.46 -19.91
CA GLU A 201 24.33 6.72 -19.27
C GLU A 201 24.46 6.63 -17.74
N LEU A 202 24.10 5.48 -17.14
CA LEU A 202 24.26 5.25 -15.70
C LEU A 202 25.74 5.27 -15.29
N LEU A 203 26.62 4.65 -16.07
CA LEU A 203 28.07 4.68 -15.81
C LEU A 203 28.64 6.10 -15.90
N LEU A 204 28.15 6.92 -16.84
CA LEU A 204 28.53 8.33 -16.94
C LEU A 204 28.07 9.14 -15.72
N LEU A 205 26.82 8.92 -15.25
CA LEU A 205 26.32 9.52 -14.03
C LEU A 205 27.14 9.13 -12.81
N CYS A 206 27.46 7.83 -12.67
CA CYS A 206 28.30 7.36 -11.56
C CYS A 206 29.69 8.01 -11.57
N LYS A 207 30.34 8.09 -12.73
CA LYS A 207 31.63 8.77 -12.86
C LYS A 207 31.56 10.26 -12.54
N HIS A 208 30.46 10.92 -12.89
CA HIS A 208 30.28 12.35 -12.65
C HIS A 208 30.05 12.69 -11.17
N PHE A 209 29.28 11.86 -10.45
CA PHE A 209 28.86 12.16 -9.08
C PHE A 209 29.68 11.47 -7.99
N PHE A 210 30.35 10.37 -8.30
CA PHE A 210 31.02 9.54 -7.30
C PHE A 210 32.52 9.39 -7.52
N GLU A 211 33.10 10.09 -8.51
CA GLU A 211 34.56 10.10 -8.80
C GLU A 211 35.21 8.69 -8.83
N TYR A 212 34.52 7.68 -9.43
CA TYR A 212 35.05 6.35 -9.66
C TYR A 212 35.65 6.21 -11.06
#